data_f481c12603516abbc2c9b9af42ebe92b
#
_entry.id   f481c12603516abbc2c9b9af42ebe92b
#
_cell.length_a   1.000
_cell.length_b   1.000
_cell.length_c   1.000
_cell.angle_alpha   90.00
_cell.angle_beta   90.00
_cell.angle_gamma   90.00
#
_symmetry.space_group_name_H-M   'P 1'
#
loop_
_entity.id
_entity.type
_entity.pdbx_description
1 polymer ?
#
loop_
_entity_poly.entity_id
_entity_poly.type
_entity_poly.pdbx_seq_one_letter_code
_entity_poly.pdbx_strand_id
1 'polypeptide(L)'
;MKVGIPREIKDNEYRVAITPAGVKELTRCGHTVLVEKDAGAGSSMPDGDFVLAGATIIGSADDVWAEADLVLKVKEPVAAEYPRMRADQTLFTYLHLAASRDCTQALLAAGITAIAYETVQLPDRSLPLLAPMSEVAGRMAPQAGAHFLERAAGGRGVLMGGAPGVHPANVVVLGAGISGSNAAWIAQGMEAEVTLLDKNIAKLREVDRIHKGRIQTIASNAYQVEKAVLEADLVIGAVLVPGAKAPTLVTDDLVARMKPGAVLVDISVDQGGCFESTRPTTHSDPVFRVHDCLFYCVANMPGAVPHTSTFALTNVTIPYAVEIANNGWQAAVRADPSLALGVNVVAGAVTYPPVAEAHGMSAVELAEVVR
;
A
#
# COMPACT_ATOMS: atom_id res chain seq x y z
N MET A 1 -10.34 21.35 16.41
CA MET A 1 -10.85 19.98 16.15
C MET A 1 -10.11 18.99 17.04
N LYS A 2 -10.76 17.93 17.51
CA LYS A 2 -10.10 16.80 18.17
C LYS A 2 -9.74 15.74 17.12
N VAL A 3 -8.46 15.43 17.01
CA VAL A 3 -7.94 14.43 16.05
C VAL A 3 -7.58 13.17 16.83
N GLY A 4 -8.24 12.06 16.54
CA GLY A 4 -8.05 10.79 17.22
C GLY A 4 -7.23 9.80 16.40
N ILE A 5 -6.29 9.14 17.04
CA ILE A 5 -5.42 8.13 16.46
C ILE A 5 -5.57 6.85 17.27
N PRO A 6 -6.52 5.98 16.92
CA PRO A 6 -6.62 4.67 17.54
C PRO A 6 -5.45 3.78 17.11
N ARG A 7 -5.10 2.80 17.94
CA ARG A 7 -4.16 1.74 17.61
C ARG A 7 -4.76 0.84 16.53
N GLU A 8 -3.95 0.46 15.55
CA GLU A 8 -4.35 -0.53 14.55
C GLU A 8 -4.50 -1.91 15.20
N ILE A 9 -5.57 -2.61 14.85
CA ILE A 9 -5.91 -3.93 15.41
C ILE A 9 -6.05 -5.02 14.35
N LYS A 10 -5.81 -4.68 13.08
CA LYS A 10 -5.75 -5.66 12.01
C LYS A 10 -4.49 -6.53 12.18
N ASP A 11 -4.60 -7.80 11.81
CA ASP A 11 -3.48 -8.75 11.95
C ASP A 11 -2.22 -8.24 11.26
N ASN A 12 -1.10 -8.29 12.00
CA ASN A 12 0.22 -7.81 11.57
C ASN A 12 0.26 -6.35 11.10
N GLU A 13 -0.65 -5.48 11.58
CA GLU A 13 -0.61 -4.05 11.31
C GLU A 13 -0.03 -3.31 12.54
N TYR A 14 1.21 -2.89 12.39
CA TYR A 14 1.99 -2.22 13.43
C TYR A 14 2.30 -0.74 13.12
N ARG A 15 1.81 -0.24 11.97
CA ARG A 15 1.93 1.18 11.61
C ARG A 15 0.98 2.01 12.47
N VAL A 16 1.26 3.31 12.54
CA VAL A 16 0.39 4.30 13.18
C VAL A 16 0.15 5.47 12.20
N ALA A 17 -1.04 6.05 12.23
CA ALA A 17 -1.46 7.06 11.25
C ALA A 17 -0.83 8.44 11.46
N ILE A 18 -0.02 8.62 12.48
CA ILE A 18 0.66 9.88 12.78
C ILE A 18 2.06 9.61 13.36
N THR A 19 2.96 10.58 13.18
CA THR A 19 4.25 10.62 13.88
C THR A 19 4.25 11.76 14.91
N PRO A 20 5.21 11.82 15.87
CA PRO A 20 5.38 12.97 16.74
C PRO A 20 5.49 14.31 15.97
N ALA A 21 6.11 14.30 14.79
CA ALA A 21 6.17 15.48 13.93
C ALA A 21 4.78 15.91 13.45
N GLY A 22 3.93 14.97 13.04
CA GLY A 22 2.55 15.25 12.65
C GLY A 22 1.70 15.76 13.82
N VAL A 23 1.89 15.20 15.02
CA VAL A 23 1.28 15.73 16.25
C VAL A 23 1.66 17.19 16.46
N LYS A 24 2.95 17.53 16.30
CA LYS A 24 3.44 18.88 16.47
C LYS A 24 2.79 19.87 15.48
N GLU A 25 2.60 19.44 14.22
CA GLU A 25 1.92 20.26 13.21
C GLU A 25 0.45 20.54 13.58
N LEU A 26 -0.30 19.51 13.96
CA LEU A 26 -1.69 19.67 14.37
C LEU A 26 -1.84 20.54 15.63
N THR A 27 -1.01 20.30 16.65
CA THR A 27 -1.06 21.09 17.90
C THR A 27 -0.66 22.54 17.67
N ARG A 28 0.30 22.82 16.78
CA ARG A 28 0.68 24.17 16.38
C ARG A 28 -0.48 24.91 15.71
N CYS A 29 -1.37 24.20 15.01
CA CYS A 29 -2.58 24.74 14.42
C CYS A 29 -3.76 24.86 15.43
N GLY A 30 -3.54 24.54 16.71
CA GLY A 30 -4.54 24.66 17.77
C GLY A 30 -5.49 23.47 17.90
N HIS A 31 -5.15 22.34 17.32
CA HIS A 31 -5.94 21.10 17.43
C HIS A 31 -5.50 20.28 18.65
N THR A 32 -6.44 19.53 19.23
CA THR A 32 -6.18 18.53 20.26
C THR A 32 -5.92 17.19 19.57
N VAL A 33 -4.79 16.55 19.89
CA VAL A 33 -4.44 15.24 19.33
C VAL A 33 -4.54 14.17 20.41
N LEU A 34 -5.39 13.18 20.19
CA LEU A 34 -5.69 12.07 21.08
C LEU A 34 -5.07 10.79 20.49
N VAL A 35 -4.08 10.22 21.16
CA VAL A 35 -3.41 9.00 20.68
C VAL A 35 -3.75 7.87 21.63
N GLU A 36 -4.23 6.74 21.12
CA GLU A 36 -4.45 5.56 21.96
C GLU A 36 -3.11 5.06 22.50
N LYS A 37 -3.11 4.63 23.74
CA LYS A 37 -1.95 4.05 24.41
C LYS A 37 -1.33 2.94 23.56
N ASP A 38 0.00 2.97 23.45
CA ASP A 38 0.81 2.01 22.68
C ASP A 38 0.54 2.01 21.15
N ALA A 39 -0.20 3.00 20.59
CA ALA A 39 -0.53 3.03 19.17
C ALA A 39 0.72 3.09 18.26
N GLY A 40 1.78 3.77 18.69
CA GLY A 40 3.04 3.88 17.96
C GLY A 40 4.10 2.84 18.30
N ALA A 41 3.85 1.99 19.30
CA ALA A 41 4.87 1.06 19.82
C ALA A 41 5.44 0.12 18.76
N GLY A 42 4.59 -0.42 17.88
CA GLY A 42 4.99 -1.28 16.77
C GLY A 42 5.83 -0.59 15.69
N SER A 43 5.77 0.74 15.63
CA SER A 43 6.58 1.59 14.73
C SER A 43 7.78 2.22 15.45
N SER A 44 8.14 1.72 16.64
CA SER A 44 9.24 2.24 17.47
C SER A 44 9.05 3.69 17.92
N MET A 45 7.81 4.09 18.16
CA MET A 45 7.42 5.40 18.67
C MET A 45 6.67 5.21 20.00
N PRO A 46 7.32 5.35 21.15
CA PRO A 46 6.69 5.21 22.46
C PRO A 46 5.75 6.39 22.75
N ASP A 47 4.77 6.18 23.63
CA ASP A 47 3.80 7.20 24.03
C ASP A 47 4.44 8.52 24.50
N GLY A 48 5.62 8.42 25.15
CA GLY A 48 6.38 9.60 25.59
C GLY A 48 6.74 10.57 24.47
N ASP A 49 7.04 10.07 23.28
CA ASP A 49 7.39 10.90 22.12
C ASP A 49 6.16 11.69 21.63
N PHE A 50 4.99 11.08 21.63
CA PHE A 50 3.73 11.74 21.30
C PHE A 50 3.35 12.81 22.34
N VAL A 51 3.54 12.50 23.64
CA VAL A 51 3.32 13.47 24.74
C VAL A 51 4.25 14.67 24.60
N LEU A 52 5.53 14.46 24.34
CA LEU A 52 6.50 15.54 24.11
C LEU A 52 6.15 16.39 22.89
N ALA A 53 5.49 15.81 21.89
CA ALA A 53 4.99 16.54 20.73
C ALA A 53 3.67 17.30 20.99
N GLY A 54 3.00 17.04 22.13
CA GLY A 54 1.79 17.73 22.55
C GLY A 54 0.50 16.92 22.44
N ALA A 55 0.57 15.61 22.22
CA ALA A 55 -0.60 14.72 22.25
C ALA A 55 -1.02 14.38 23.67
N THR A 56 -2.28 14.00 23.81
CA THR A 56 -2.82 13.35 25.00
C THR A 56 -2.93 11.85 24.74
N ILE A 57 -2.36 11.03 25.62
CA ILE A 57 -2.51 9.58 25.55
C ILE A 57 -3.82 9.15 26.19
N ILE A 58 -4.61 8.38 25.44
CA ILE A 58 -5.93 7.88 25.83
C ILE A 58 -5.85 6.36 26.06
N GLY A 59 -6.43 5.88 27.15
CA GLY A 59 -6.27 4.50 27.60
C GLY A 59 -7.01 3.46 26.76
N SER A 60 -8.02 3.84 25.98
CA SER A 60 -8.83 2.92 25.17
C SER A 60 -9.20 3.47 23.80
N ALA A 61 -9.41 2.57 22.84
CA ALA A 61 -9.94 2.92 21.54
C ALA A 61 -11.35 3.53 21.64
N ASP A 62 -12.19 3.03 22.57
CA ASP A 62 -13.55 3.51 22.75
C ASP A 62 -13.58 5.02 23.06
N ASP A 63 -12.69 5.48 23.94
CA ASP A 63 -12.58 6.88 24.32
C ASP A 63 -11.99 7.72 23.17
N VAL A 64 -10.99 7.21 22.43
CA VAL A 64 -10.44 7.90 21.24
C VAL A 64 -11.53 8.13 20.21
N TRP A 65 -12.29 7.08 19.85
CA TRP A 65 -13.38 7.19 18.89
C TRP A 65 -14.52 8.07 19.39
N ALA A 66 -14.86 7.98 20.69
CA ALA A 66 -15.95 8.77 21.28
C ALA A 66 -15.66 10.27 21.27
N GLU A 67 -14.39 10.69 21.42
CA GLU A 67 -14.02 12.09 21.52
C GLU A 67 -13.58 12.73 20.19
N ALA A 68 -13.10 11.94 19.24
CA ALA A 68 -12.53 12.47 18.00
C ALA A 68 -13.57 13.01 17.02
N ASP A 69 -13.29 14.18 16.43
CA ASP A 69 -14.01 14.74 15.30
C ASP A 69 -13.45 14.17 13.98
N LEU A 70 -12.11 14.04 13.90
CA LEU A 70 -11.36 13.46 12.80
C LEU A 70 -10.59 12.25 13.31
N VAL A 71 -10.84 11.07 12.74
CA VAL A 71 -10.12 9.84 13.05
C VAL A 71 -9.12 9.55 11.94
N LEU A 72 -7.85 9.44 12.30
CA LEU A 72 -6.77 9.03 11.39
C LEU A 72 -6.41 7.56 11.65
N LYS A 73 -6.45 6.75 10.61
CA LYS A 73 -6.04 5.35 10.64
C LYS A 73 -5.12 5.03 9.47
N VAL A 74 -4.47 3.88 9.54
CA VAL A 74 -3.71 3.33 8.41
C VAL A 74 -4.59 2.41 7.58
N LYS A 75 -5.34 1.51 8.22
CA LYS A 75 -6.20 0.54 7.56
C LYS A 75 -7.68 0.81 7.80
N GLU A 76 -8.50 0.24 6.92
CA GLU A 76 -9.96 0.25 7.05
C GLU A 76 -10.40 -0.26 8.42
N PRO A 77 -11.49 0.28 8.97
CA PRO A 77 -12.07 -0.26 10.19
C PRO A 77 -12.45 -1.74 10.03
N VAL A 78 -12.28 -2.49 11.11
CA VAL A 78 -12.67 -3.90 11.20
C VAL A 78 -13.93 -4.04 12.07
N ALA A 79 -14.55 -5.22 12.08
CA ALA A 79 -15.83 -5.47 12.76
C ALA A 79 -15.89 -4.97 14.22
N ALA A 80 -14.78 -5.07 14.95
CA ALA A 80 -14.68 -4.58 16.34
C ALA A 80 -14.74 -3.05 16.46
N GLU A 81 -14.48 -2.32 15.38
CA GLU A 81 -14.46 -0.85 15.33
C GLU A 81 -15.78 -0.27 14.81
N TYR A 82 -16.59 -1.04 14.07
CA TYR A 82 -17.82 -0.55 13.47
C TYR A 82 -18.79 0.13 14.48
N PRO A 83 -18.99 -0.41 15.70
CA PRO A 83 -19.89 0.23 16.67
C PRO A 83 -19.38 1.58 17.22
N ARG A 84 -18.12 1.94 17.00
CA ARG A 84 -17.49 3.18 17.47
C ARG A 84 -17.69 4.36 16.53
N MET A 85 -18.01 4.08 15.26
CA MET A 85 -18.18 5.10 14.22
C MET A 85 -19.45 5.92 14.45
N ARG A 86 -19.39 7.24 14.22
CA ARG A 86 -20.49 8.18 14.40
C ARG A 86 -20.73 9.05 13.15
N ALA A 87 -21.97 9.50 12.96
CA ALA A 87 -22.38 10.27 11.79
C ALA A 87 -21.69 11.66 11.65
N ASP A 88 -21.24 12.21 12.77
CA ASP A 88 -20.58 13.52 12.84
C ASP A 88 -19.05 13.46 12.70
N GLN A 89 -18.52 12.24 12.51
CA GLN A 89 -17.08 12.02 12.39
C GLN A 89 -16.60 12.03 10.94
N THR A 90 -15.35 12.43 10.77
CA THR A 90 -14.58 12.21 9.54
C THR A 90 -13.54 11.13 9.79
N LEU A 91 -13.49 10.12 8.92
CA LEU A 91 -12.46 9.07 8.92
C LEU A 91 -11.55 9.28 7.71
N PHE A 92 -10.24 9.33 7.91
CA PHE A 92 -9.25 9.48 6.86
C PHE A 92 -8.22 8.35 6.97
N THR A 93 -8.25 7.42 6.01
CA THR A 93 -7.51 6.14 6.06
C THR A 93 -7.49 5.45 4.69
N TYR A 94 -6.71 4.35 4.53
CA TYR A 94 -6.99 3.38 3.47
C TYR A 94 -8.31 2.65 3.77
N LEU A 95 -9.18 2.51 2.78
CA LEU A 95 -10.52 1.93 2.93
C LEU A 95 -10.72 0.64 2.15
N HIS A 96 -10.21 0.56 0.92
CA HIS A 96 -10.34 -0.61 0.02
C HIS A 96 -11.79 -1.12 -0.11
N LEU A 97 -12.78 -0.21 -0.13
CA LEU A 97 -14.20 -0.53 -0.01
C LEU A 97 -14.71 -1.45 -1.12
N ALA A 98 -14.20 -1.34 -2.34
CA ALA A 98 -14.61 -2.22 -3.44
C ALA A 98 -14.38 -3.71 -3.14
N ALA A 99 -13.40 -4.02 -2.27
CA ALA A 99 -13.08 -5.39 -1.85
C ALA A 99 -13.81 -5.82 -0.56
N SER A 100 -14.47 -4.90 0.17
CA SER A 100 -15.08 -5.17 1.48
C SER A 100 -16.51 -4.65 1.57
N ARG A 101 -17.49 -5.54 1.31
CA ARG A 101 -18.90 -5.22 1.44
C ARG A 101 -19.28 -4.87 2.87
N ASP A 102 -18.76 -5.62 3.85
CA ASP A 102 -19.11 -5.44 5.26
C ASP A 102 -18.63 -4.09 5.79
N CYS A 103 -17.39 -3.69 5.48
CA CYS A 103 -16.87 -2.38 5.84
C CYS A 103 -17.68 -1.26 5.16
N THR A 104 -18.01 -1.40 3.87
CA THR A 104 -18.85 -0.45 3.14
C THR A 104 -20.21 -0.27 3.81
N GLN A 105 -20.89 -1.36 4.14
CA GLN A 105 -22.19 -1.31 4.81
C GLN A 105 -22.11 -0.70 6.22
N ALA A 106 -21.05 -1.00 6.97
CA ALA A 106 -20.84 -0.43 8.29
C ALA A 106 -20.64 1.09 8.25
N LEU A 107 -19.85 1.60 7.30
CA LEU A 107 -19.66 3.04 7.09
C LEU A 107 -20.97 3.74 6.69
N LEU A 108 -21.74 3.13 5.78
CA LEU A 108 -23.05 3.63 5.37
C LEU A 108 -24.04 3.68 6.56
N ALA A 109 -24.09 2.62 7.35
CA ALA A 109 -24.98 2.54 8.50
C ALA A 109 -24.60 3.55 9.61
N ALA A 110 -23.30 3.78 9.81
CA ALA A 110 -22.81 4.77 10.77
C ALA A 110 -23.05 6.23 10.30
N GLY A 111 -23.25 6.45 9.01
CA GLY A 111 -23.40 7.80 8.44
C GLY A 111 -22.13 8.64 8.51
N ILE A 112 -20.99 8.04 8.78
CA ILE A 112 -19.68 8.71 8.89
C ILE A 112 -19.24 9.27 7.54
N THR A 113 -18.43 10.35 7.54
CA THR A 113 -17.72 10.79 6.34
C THR A 113 -16.40 10.02 6.22
N ALA A 114 -16.25 9.22 5.18
CA ALA A 114 -15.06 8.39 4.97
C ALA A 114 -14.28 8.85 3.72
N ILE A 115 -13.04 9.26 3.95
CA ILE A 115 -12.10 9.77 2.94
C ILE A 115 -10.98 8.73 2.79
N ALA A 116 -10.87 8.15 1.59
CA ALA A 116 -9.92 7.10 1.29
C ALA A 116 -8.59 7.67 0.78
N TYR A 117 -7.47 7.25 1.37
CA TYR A 117 -6.14 7.62 0.89
C TYR A 117 -5.91 7.21 -0.57
N GLU A 118 -6.32 5.99 -0.92
CA GLU A 118 -6.05 5.39 -2.23
C GLU A 118 -6.85 5.96 -3.39
N THR A 119 -7.85 6.81 -3.11
CA THR A 119 -8.66 7.45 -4.15
C THR A 119 -8.41 8.95 -4.28
N VAL A 120 -7.59 9.56 -3.41
CA VAL A 120 -7.05 10.89 -3.63
C VAL A 120 -6.17 10.86 -4.88
N GLN A 121 -6.55 11.64 -5.91
CA GLN A 121 -5.91 11.55 -7.21
C GLN A 121 -5.61 12.95 -7.77
N LEU A 122 -4.34 13.15 -8.16
CA LEU A 122 -3.88 14.39 -8.79
C LEU A 122 -4.35 14.50 -10.26
N PRO A 123 -4.31 15.70 -10.88
CA PRO A 123 -4.72 15.88 -12.27
C PRO A 123 -3.97 15.02 -13.29
N ASP A 124 -2.73 14.63 -12.99
CA ASP A 124 -1.93 13.71 -13.79
C ASP A 124 -2.27 12.23 -13.58
N ARG A 125 -3.33 11.96 -12.79
CA ARG A 125 -3.82 10.64 -12.36
C ARG A 125 -2.90 9.89 -11.41
N SER A 126 -1.86 10.50 -10.87
CA SER A 126 -1.08 9.90 -9.79
C SER A 126 -1.87 9.84 -8.48
N LEU A 127 -1.54 8.86 -7.64
CA LEU A 127 -2.18 8.60 -6.36
C LEU A 127 -1.18 8.93 -5.24
N PRO A 128 -1.09 10.20 -4.80
CA PRO A 128 -0.01 10.68 -3.95
C PRO A 128 0.02 10.00 -2.58
N LEU A 129 -1.13 9.57 -2.06
CA LEU A 129 -1.20 8.93 -0.75
C LEU A 129 -1.03 7.40 -0.81
N LEU A 130 -1.15 6.79 -2.01
CA LEU A 130 -0.85 5.39 -2.24
C LEU A 130 0.62 5.17 -2.64
N ALA A 131 1.23 6.14 -3.31
CA ALA A 131 2.59 6.05 -3.84
C ALA A 131 3.64 5.58 -2.80
N PRO A 132 3.70 6.12 -1.55
CA PRO A 132 4.68 5.68 -0.57
C PRO A 132 4.61 4.19 -0.23
N MET A 133 3.41 3.62 -0.16
CA MET A 133 3.27 2.19 0.12
C MET A 133 3.69 1.34 -1.08
N SER A 134 3.46 1.83 -2.29
CA SER A 134 3.96 1.22 -3.52
C SER A 134 5.48 1.26 -3.60
N GLU A 135 6.11 2.35 -3.15
CA GLU A 135 7.57 2.48 -3.05
C GLU A 135 8.16 1.51 -2.04
N VAL A 136 7.57 1.44 -0.83
CA VAL A 136 8.02 0.52 0.22
C VAL A 136 7.88 -0.92 -0.24
N ALA A 137 6.72 -1.32 -0.80
CA ALA A 137 6.51 -2.68 -1.32
C ALA A 137 7.52 -3.03 -2.42
N GLY A 138 7.75 -2.10 -3.36
CA GLY A 138 8.75 -2.28 -4.42
C GLY A 138 10.15 -2.51 -3.85
N ARG A 139 10.58 -1.71 -2.88
CA ARG A 139 11.91 -1.84 -2.24
C ARG A 139 12.05 -3.12 -1.42
N MET A 140 10.95 -3.60 -0.82
CA MET A 140 10.95 -4.85 -0.06
C MET A 140 11.01 -6.10 -0.92
N ALA A 141 10.45 -6.06 -2.13
CA ALA A 141 10.37 -7.25 -2.98
C ALA A 141 11.73 -7.92 -3.26
N PRO A 142 12.81 -7.19 -3.62
CA PRO A 142 14.14 -7.79 -3.77
C PRO A 142 14.70 -8.31 -2.44
N GLN A 143 14.43 -7.65 -1.32
CA GLN A 143 14.87 -8.09 0.00
C GLN A 143 14.23 -9.43 0.38
N ALA A 144 12.90 -9.55 0.21
CA ALA A 144 12.19 -10.81 0.43
C ALA A 144 12.66 -11.89 -0.57
N GLY A 145 12.79 -11.53 -1.85
CA GLY A 145 13.29 -12.42 -2.88
C GLY A 145 14.68 -12.98 -2.57
N ALA A 146 15.61 -12.12 -2.12
CA ALA A 146 16.95 -12.52 -1.72
C ALA A 146 16.94 -13.54 -0.57
N HIS A 147 16.13 -13.30 0.46
CA HIS A 147 15.98 -14.24 1.57
C HIS A 147 15.44 -15.61 1.11
N PHE A 148 14.37 -15.61 0.30
CA PHE A 148 13.78 -16.85 -0.17
C PHE A 148 14.58 -17.56 -1.27
N LEU A 149 15.57 -16.91 -1.89
CA LEU A 149 16.57 -17.56 -2.74
C LEU A 149 17.57 -18.40 -1.96
N GLU A 150 17.72 -18.17 -0.65
CA GLU A 150 18.59 -18.96 0.21
C GLU A 150 18.12 -20.43 0.27
N ARG A 151 19.08 -21.35 0.31
CA ARG A 151 18.74 -22.79 0.38
C ARG A 151 17.96 -23.16 1.63
N ALA A 152 18.30 -22.57 2.76
CA ALA A 152 17.60 -22.80 4.03
C ALA A 152 16.15 -22.32 4.02
N ALA A 153 15.85 -21.27 3.27
CA ALA A 153 14.49 -20.75 3.07
C ALA A 153 13.71 -21.50 1.96
N GLY A 154 14.31 -22.50 1.34
CA GLY A 154 13.68 -23.34 0.32
C GLY A 154 14.03 -22.97 -1.13
N GLY A 155 14.80 -21.93 -1.34
CA GLY A 155 15.23 -21.44 -2.64
C GLY A 155 16.37 -22.26 -3.26
N ARG A 156 16.85 -21.81 -4.41
CA ARG A 156 17.88 -22.51 -5.19
C ARG A 156 19.32 -22.25 -4.73
N GLY A 157 19.55 -21.44 -3.69
CA GLY A 157 20.87 -21.14 -3.13
C GLY A 157 21.69 -20.18 -4.00
N VAL A 158 21.05 -19.14 -4.54
CA VAL A 158 21.69 -18.10 -5.37
C VAL A 158 21.80 -16.80 -4.59
N LEU A 159 22.99 -16.19 -4.58
CA LEU A 159 23.24 -14.89 -3.99
C LEU A 159 22.92 -13.79 -5.02
N MET A 160 22.21 -12.74 -4.59
CA MET A 160 21.76 -11.67 -5.49
C MET A 160 22.89 -11.05 -6.30
N GLY A 161 23.97 -10.64 -5.66
CA GLY A 161 25.12 -9.99 -6.31
C GLY A 161 26.18 -10.97 -6.84
N GLY A 162 25.97 -12.28 -6.74
CA GLY A 162 26.99 -13.26 -7.09
C GLY A 162 28.23 -13.16 -6.20
N ALA A 163 29.40 -13.53 -6.76
CA ALA A 163 30.69 -13.39 -6.12
C ALA A 163 31.79 -13.30 -7.20
N PRO A 164 33.02 -12.88 -6.89
CA PRO A 164 34.09 -12.87 -7.89
C PRO A 164 34.24 -14.20 -8.63
N GLY A 165 34.03 -14.17 -9.95
CA GLY A 165 34.02 -15.35 -10.81
C GLY A 165 32.70 -16.14 -10.88
N VAL A 166 31.63 -15.64 -10.23
CA VAL A 166 30.29 -16.23 -10.24
C VAL A 166 29.25 -15.20 -10.67
N HIS A 167 28.38 -15.56 -11.60
CA HIS A 167 27.32 -14.65 -12.05
C HIS A 167 26.35 -14.27 -10.91
N PRO A 168 25.85 -13.03 -10.90
CA PRO A 168 24.78 -12.62 -10.00
C PRO A 168 23.44 -13.29 -10.37
N ALA A 169 22.44 -13.12 -9.52
CA ALA A 169 21.07 -13.57 -9.79
C ALA A 169 20.46 -12.80 -10.95
N ASN A 170 19.72 -13.52 -11.80
CA ASN A 170 18.84 -12.93 -12.81
C ASN A 170 17.52 -12.53 -12.19
N VAL A 171 17.24 -11.22 -12.10
CA VAL A 171 16.01 -10.64 -11.56
C VAL A 171 15.17 -10.08 -12.69
N VAL A 172 13.94 -10.55 -12.80
CA VAL A 172 12.96 -10.06 -13.77
C VAL A 172 11.86 -9.29 -13.05
N VAL A 173 11.62 -8.04 -13.46
CA VAL A 173 10.56 -7.20 -12.92
C VAL A 173 9.50 -6.98 -14.00
N LEU A 174 8.26 -7.34 -13.70
CA LEU A 174 7.11 -7.17 -14.59
C LEU A 174 6.31 -5.93 -14.16
N GLY A 175 6.41 -4.86 -14.94
CA GLY A 175 5.77 -3.56 -14.71
C GLY A 175 6.76 -2.49 -14.24
N ALA A 176 6.82 -1.34 -14.96
CA ALA A 176 7.61 -0.16 -14.65
C ALA A 176 6.78 0.94 -13.98
N GLY A 177 5.84 0.56 -13.12
CA GLY A 177 5.13 1.46 -12.21
C GLY A 177 6.00 1.83 -11.00
N ILE A 178 5.41 2.51 -10.01
CA ILE A 178 6.14 2.94 -8.80
C ILE A 178 6.79 1.74 -8.12
N SER A 179 6.04 0.66 -7.85
CA SER A 179 6.59 -0.53 -7.18
C SER A 179 7.67 -1.21 -8.02
N GLY A 180 7.44 -1.44 -9.31
CA GLY A 180 8.40 -2.16 -10.16
C GLY A 180 9.68 -1.38 -10.40
N SER A 181 9.63 -0.06 -10.59
CA SER A 181 10.83 0.78 -10.73
C SER A 181 11.66 0.78 -9.44
N ASN A 182 11.01 0.83 -8.26
CA ASN A 182 11.70 0.72 -6.98
C ASN A 182 12.29 -0.69 -6.77
N ALA A 183 11.57 -1.75 -7.17
CA ALA A 183 12.08 -3.12 -7.10
C ALA A 183 13.31 -3.31 -7.99
N ALA A 184 13.25 -2.87 -9.24
CA ALA A 184 14.37 -2.94 -10.17
C ALA A 184 15.59 -2.15 -9.65
N TRP A 185 15.36 -0.96 -9.08
CA TRP A 185 16.43 -0.15 -8.50
C TRP A 185 17.12 -0.82 -7.33
N ILE A 186 16.35 -1.36 -6.37
CA ILE A 186 16.94 -2.06 -5.21
C ILE A 186 17.66 -3.35 -5.64
N ALA A 187 17.06 -4.16 -6.53
CA ALA A 187 17.72 -5.36 -7.06
C ALA A 187 19.06 -5.02 -7.75
N GLN A 188 19.09 -3.94 -8.54
CA GLN A 188 20.32 -3.44 -9.17
C GLN A 188 21.33 -2.94 -8.13
N GLY A 189 20.84 -2.29 -7.04
CA GLY A 189 21.70 -1.88 -5.91
C GLY A 189 22.29 -3.07 -5.14
N MET A 190 21.64 -4.24 -5.20
CA MET A 190 22.17 -5.52 -4.69
C MET A 190 23.07 -6.24 -5.70
N GLU A 191 23.43 -5.55 -6.79
CA GLU A 191 24.33 -6.03 -7.86
C GLU A 191 23.75 -7.21 -8.68
N ALA A 192 22.43 -7.41 -8.70
CA ALA A 192 21.78 -8.40 -9.55
C ALA A 192 21.77 -7.96 -11.03
N GLU A 193 21.68 -8.94 -11.94
CA GLU A 193 21.33 -8.68 -13.34
C GLU A 193 19.82 -8.44 -13.44
N VAL A 194 19.41 -7.19 -13.75
CA VAL A 194 18.00 -6.80 -13.70
C VAL A 194 17.45 -6.55 -15.09
N THR A 195 16.35 -7.22 -15.41
CA THR A 195 15.52 -6.97 -16.60
C THR A 195 14.14 -6.48 -16.18
N LEU A 196 13.76 -5.27 -16.64
CA LEU A 196 12.46 -4.65 -16.37
C LEU A 196 11.62 -4.64 -17.64
N LEU A 197 10.39 -5.18 -17.56
CA LEU A 197 9.46 -5.24 -18.68
C LEU A 197 8.22 -4.36 -18.42
N ASP A 198 7.86 -3.52 -19.37
CA ASP A 198 6.60 -2.76 -19.38
C ASP A 198 6.09 -2.56 -20.81
N LYS A 199 4.78 -2.38 -20.99
CA LYS A 199 4.18 -2.02 -22.28
C LYS A 199 4.41 -0.54 -22.60
N ASN A 200 4.60 0.30 -21.61
CA ASN A 200 4.75 1.74 -21.75
C ASN A 200 6.20 2.12 -21.99
N ILE A 201 6.53 2.42 -23.25
CA ILE A 201 7.87 2.81 -23.67
C ILE A 201 8.36 4.11 -22.98
N ALA A 202 7.46 5.02 -22.61
CA ALA A 202 7.86 6.25 -21.91
C ALA A 202 8.42 5.95 -20.51
N LYS A 203 7.79 5.01 -19.79
CA LYS A 203 8.32 4.54 -18.50
C LYS A 203 9.67 3.83 -18.65
N LEU A 204 9.82 3.00 -19.67
CA LEU A 204 11.09 2.33 -19.95
C LEU A 204 12.21 3.33 -20.26
N ARG A 205 11.94 4.38 -21.06
CA ARG A 205 12.91 5.47 -21.30
C ARG A 205 13.32 6.18 -20.03
N GLU A 206 12.39 6.41 -19.12
CA GLU A 206 12.69 7.07 -17.84
C GLU A 206 13.61 6.20 -16.98
N VAL A 207 13.33 4.91 -16.87
CA VAL A 207 14.19 3.95 -16.15
C VAL A 207 15.59 3.90 -16.79
N ASP A 208 15.68 3.77 -18.11
CA ASP A 208 16.95 3.74 -18.84
C ASP A 208 17.76 5.04 -18.59
N ARG A 209 17.11 6.20 -18.70
CA ARG A 209 17.73 7.52 -18.45
C ARG A 209 18.31 7.64 -17.03
N ILE A 210 17.55 7.17 -16.01
CA ILE A 210 17.97 7.25 -14.60
C ILE A 210 19.11 6.27 -14.31
N HIS A 211 18.97 5.03 -14.75
CA HIS A 211 19.89 3.94 -14.42
C HIS A 211 21.04 3.74 -15.43
N LYS A 212 21.04 4.50 -16.54
CA LYS A 212 22.14 4.56 -17.53
C LYS A 212 22.51 3.16 -18.04
N GLY A 213 21.53 2.36 -18.42
CA GLY A 213 21.71 1.00 -18.95
C GLY A 213 22.07 -0.08 -17.91
N ARG A 214 22.13 0.24 -16.62
CA ARG A 214 22.39 -0.77 -15.57
C ARG A 214 21.17 -1.65 -15.26
N ILE A 215 19.99 -1.25 -15.69
CA ILE A 215 18.78 -2.04 -15.72
C ILE A 215 18.42 -2.24 -17.19
N GLN A 216 18.32 -3.47 -17.65
CA GLN A 216 17.82 -3.77 -18.99
C GLN A 216 16.34 -3.46 -19.06
N THR A 217 15.92 -2.72 -20.09
CA THR A 217 14.51 -2.40 -20.30
C THR A 217 14.01 -3.07 -21.57
N ILE A 218 12.90 -3.80 -21.48
CA ILE A 218 12.31 -4.57 -22.59
C ILE A 218 10.83 -4.25 -22.73
N ALA A 219 10.38 -4.02 -23.98
CA ALA A 219 8.96 -3.88 -24.27
C ALA A 219 8.22 -5.21 -24.00
N SER A 220 7.25 -5.17 -23.08
CA SER A 220 6.53 -6.35 -22.61
C SER A 220 5.59 -6.91 -23.68
N ASN A 221 5.77 -8.16 -24.02
CA ASN A 221 4.86 -9.02 -24.77
C ASN A 221 5.03 -10.47 -24.32
N ALA A 222 4.14 -11.37 -24.72
CA ALA A 222 4.15 -12.75 -24.25
C ALA A 222 5.50 -13.46 -24.49
N TYR A 223 6.11 -13.29 -25.66
CA TYR A 223 7.40 -13.88 -25.99
C TYR A 223 8.54 -13.40 -25.09
N GLN A 224 8.62 -12.07 -24.87
CA GLN A 224 9.68 -11.49 -24.05
C GLN A 224 9.50 -11.83 -22.57
N VAL A 225 8.26 -11.89 -22.08
CA VAL A 225 7.96 -12.33 -20.71
C VAL A 225 8.39 -13.79 -20.54
N GLU A 226 7.98 -14.70 -21.43
CA GLU A 226 8.35 -16.11 -21.38
C GLU A 226 9.88 -16.28 -21.35
N LYS A 227 10.56 -15.64 -22.31
CA LYS A 227 12.03 -15.71 -22.40
C LYS A 227 12.72 -15.25 -21.12
N ALA A 228 12.33 -14.10 -20.58
CA ALA A 228 12.94 -13.54 -19.38
C ALA A 228 12.66 -14.41 -18.14
N VAL A 229 11.42 -14.85 -17.97
CA VAL A 229 10.98 -15.65 -16.80
C VAL A 229 11.68 -17.02 -16.74
N LEU A 230 11.90 -17.68 -17.88
CA LEU A 230 12.63 -18.97 -17.92
C LEU A 230 14.10 -18.85 -17.47
N GLU A 231 14.71 -17.69 -17.66
CA GLU A 231 16.10 -17.43 -17.26
C GLU A 231 16.20 -16.81 -15.85
N ALA A 232 15.07 -16.47 -15.22
CA ALA A 232 15.04 -15.78 -13.94
C ALA A 232 15.38 -16.71 -12.76
N ASP A 233 16.03 -16.13 -11.76
CA ASP A 233 16.16 -16.68 -10.41
C ASP A 233 15.10 -16.06 -9.49
N LEU A 234 14.75 -14.79 -9.74
CA LEU A 234 13.71 -14.04 -9.05
C LEU A 234 12.83 -13.31 -10.06
N VAL A 235 11.51 -13.49 -9.96
CA VAL A 235 10.51 -12.74 -10.72
C VAL A 235 9.69 -11.87 -9.76
N ILE A 236 9.57 -10.57 -10.04
CA ILE A 236 8.78 -9.63 -9.26
C ILE A 236 7.62 -9.13 -10.11
N GLY A 237 6.39 -9.49 -9.74
CA GLY A 237 5.15 -9.02 -10.34
C GLY A 237 4.73 -7.68 -9.73
N ALA A 238 4.71 -6.62 -10.53
CA ALA A 238 4.43 -5.25 -10.09
C ALA A 238 3.50 -4.50 -11.07
N VAL A 239 2.60 -5.22 -11.74
CA VAL A 239 1.62 -4.61 -12.65
C VAL A 239 0.35 -4.25 -11.88
N LEU A 240 0.00 -2.98 -11.92
CA LEU A 240 -1.23 -2.45 -11.38
C LEU A 240 -2.03 -1.81 -12.50
N VAL A 241 -3.30 -2.20 -12.61
CA VAL A 241 -4.28 -1.57 -13.50
C VAL A 241 -5.32 -0.88 -12.61
N PRO A 242 -5.34 0.46 -12.55
CA PRO A 242 -6.29 1.17 -11.70
C PRO A 242 -7.74 0.76 -12.00
N GLY A 243 -8.47 0.33 -10.96
CA GLY A 243 -9.88 -0.07 -11.08
C GLY A 243 -10.14 -1.42 -11.77
N ALA A 244 -9.10 -2.19 -12.11
CA ALA A 244 -9.26 -3.50 -12.75
C ALA A 244 -8.29 -4.54 -12.18
N LYS A 245 -8.63 -5.81 -12.37
CA LYS A 245 -7.74 -6.93 -12.02
C LYS A 245 -6.44 -6.85 -12.84
N ALA A 246 -5.31 -7.15 -12.23
CA ALA A 246 -4.04 -7.26 -12.92
C ALA A 246 -4.12 -8.38 -14.00
N PRO A 247 -3.49 -8.20 -15.18
CA PRO A 247 -3.45 -9.24 -16.19
C PRO A 247 -2.52 -10.39 -15.72
N THR A 248 -2.90 -11.62 -15.97
CA THR A 248 -2.02 -12.79 -15.80
C THR A 248 -0.90 -12.71 -16.84
N LEU A 249 0.34 -12.60 -16.38
CA LEU A 249 1.53 -12.50 -17.23
C LEU A 249 2.38 -13.79 -17.19
N VAL A 250 2.33 -14.53 -16.09
CA VAL A 250 3.05 -15.78 -15.89
C VAL A 250 2.02 -16.88 -15.62
N THR A 251 1.90 -17.81 -16.55
CA THR A 251 0.99 -18.94 -16.44
C THR A 251 1.60 -20.06 -15.60
N ASP A 252 0.77 -20.97 -15.14
CA ASP A 252 1.19 -22.14 -14.38
C ASP A 252 2.15 -23.04 -15.20
N ASP A 253 1.85 -23.23 -16.50
CA ASP A 253 2.74 -23.93 -17.43
C ASP A 253 4.12 -23.28 -17.55
N LEU A 254 4.18 -21.97 -17.51
CA LEU A 254 5.47 -21.26 -17.55
C LEU A 254 6.23 -21.45 -16.24
N VAL A 255 5.57 -21.41 -15.09
CA VAL A 255 6.17 -21.68 -13.77
C VAL A 255 6.75 -23.10 -13.73
N ALA A 256 6.06 -24.09 -14.28
CA ALA A 256 6.54 -25.48 -14.34
C ALA A 256 7.86 -25.64 -15.11
N ARG A 257 8.18 -24.72 -16.00
CA ARG A 257 9.41 -24.70 -16.82
C ARG A 257 10.52 -23.79 -16.28
N MET A 258 10.26 -23.05 -15.19
CA MET A 258 11.26 -22.20 -14.56
C MET A 258 12.36 -23.01 -13.87
N LYS A 259 13.43 -22.34 -13.51
CA LYS A 259 14.52 -22.95 -12.76
C LYS A 259 14.01 -23.47 -11.40
N PRO A 260 14.28 -24.72 -11.00
CA PRO A 260 13.88 -25.21 -9.68
C PRO A 260 14.43 -24.35 -8.55
N GLY A 261 13.55 -24.00 -7.59
CA GLY A 261 13.87 -23.14 -6.47
C GLY A 261 13.92 -21.64 -6.82
N ALA A 262 13.48 -21.24 -8.02
CA ALA A 262 13.26 -19.83 -8.34
C ALA A 262 12.14 -19.24 -7.45
N VAL A 263 12.21 -17.94 -7.23
CA VAL A 263 11.28 -17.20 -6.36
C VAL A 263 10.42 -16.25 -7.19
N LEU A 264 9.11 -16.23 -6.92
CA LEU A 264 8.17 -15.28 -7.51
C LEU A 264 7.58 -14.44 -6.40
N VAL A 265 7.77 -13.11 -6.47
CA VAL A 265 7.20 -12.14 -5.52
C VAL A 265 6.08 -11.39 -6.22
N ASP A 266 4.84 -11.51 -5.76
CA ASP A 266 3.70 -10.81 -6.33
C ASP A 266 3.27 -9.62 -5.46
N ILE A 267 3.71 -8.41 -5.84
CA ILE A 267 3.31 -7.17 -5.16
C ILE A 267 1.84 -6.83 -5.46
N SER A 268 1.32 -7.33 -6.57
CA SER A 268 -0.04 -7.00 -7.07
C SER A 268 -1.12 -7.96 -6.55
N VAL A 269 -0.81 -8.82 -5.60
CA VAL A 269 -1.70 -9.89 -5.11
C VAL A 269 -3.06 -9.36 -4.65
N ASP A 270 -3.11 -8.20 -4.00
CA ASP A 270 -4.34 -7.56 -3.53
C ASP A 270 -5.29 -7.15 -4.68
N GLN A 271 -4.79 -7.11 -5.91
CA GLN A 271 -5.54 -6.77 -7.12
C GLN A 271 -5.62 -7.96 -8.10
N GLY A 272 -5.53 -9.17 -7.56
CA GLY A 272 -5.66 -10.41 -8.29
C GLY A 272 -4.37 -10.97 -8.87
N GLY A 273 -3.24 -10.27 -8.66
CA GLY A 273 -1.89 -10.75 -8.97
C GLY A 273 -1.54 -10.85 -10.45
N CYS A 274 -0.23 -10.91 -10.72
CA CYS A 274 0.33 -11.04 -12.07
C CYS A 274 0.58 -12.51 -12.47
N PHE A 275 0.49 -13.44 -11.54
CA PHE A 275 0.77 -14.86 -11.76
C PHE A 275 -0.53 -15.67 -11.63
N GLU A 276 -0.70 -16.69 -12.48
CA GLU A 276 -1.93 -17.48 -12.51
C GLU A 276 -2.24 -18.16 -11.17
N SER A 277 -1.21 -18.72 -10.54
CA SER A 277 -1.32 -19.44 -9.26
C SER A 277 -1.19 -18.53 -8.03
N THR A 278 -1.21 -17.19 -8.21
CA THR A 278 -1.09 -16.27 -7.08
C THR A 278 -2.28 -16.38 -6.12
N ARG A 279 -2.00 -16.33 -4.83
CA ARG A 279 -3.00 -16.21 -3.76
C ARG A 279 -2.44 -15.42 -2.58
N PRO A 280 -3.26 -14.63 -1.88
CA PRO A 280 -2.77 -13.88 -0.72
C PRO A 280 -2.19 -14.80 0.35
N THR A 281 -1.05 -14.38 0.91
CA THR A 281 -0.40 -14.98 2.07
C THR A 281 -0.26 -13.94 3.19
N THR A 282 0.21 -14.36 4.35
CA THR A 282 0.40 -13.50 5.52
C THR A 282 1.87 -13.41 5.90
N HIS A 283 2.24 -12.47 6.76
CA HIS A 283 3.62 -12.40 7.28
C HIS A 283 4.01 -13.61 8.12
N SER A 284 3.03 -14.30 8.73
CA SER A 284 3.25 -15.51 9.53
C SER A 284 3.46 -16.77 8.68
N ASP A 285 2.89 -16.80 7.48
CA ASP A 285 3.03 -17.88 6.50
C ASP A 285 3.22 -17.27 5.10
N PRO A 286 4.43 -16.74 4.80
CA PRO A 286 4.63 -15.82 3.70
C PRO A 286 4.77 -16.48 2.33
N VAL A 287 5.08 -17.76 2.26
CA VAL A 287 5.38 -18.45 1.00
C VAL A 287 4.62 -19.74 0.82
N PHE A 288 4.40 -20.11 -0.41
CA PHE A 288 3.91 -21.44 -0.79
C PHE A 288 4.63 -21.94 -2.06
N ARG A 289 4.54 -23.22 -2.33
CA ARG A 289 5.15 -23.83 -3.53
C ARG A 289 4.13 -23.99 -4.64
N VAL A 290 4.57 -23.67 -5.86
CA VAL A 290 3.90 -24.02 -7.11
C VAL A 290 4.95 -24.71 -7.98
N HIS A 291 4.75 -25.97 -8.32
CA HIS A 291 5.78 -26.82 -8.91
C HIS A 291 7.06 -26.76 -8.06
N ASP A 292 8.21 -26.50 -8.68
CA ASP A 292 9.49 -26.37 -8.00
C ASP A 292 9.86 -24.94 -7.58
N CYS A 293 8.93 -23.97 -7.74
CA CYS A 293 9.15 -22.57 -7.42
C CYS A 293 8.51 -22.16 -6.09
N LEU A 294 9.01 -21.07 -5.50
CA LEU A 294 8.47 -20.45 -4.29
C LEU A 294 7.71 -19.17 -4.65
N PHE A 295 6.50 -19.03 -4.15
CA PHE A 295 5.68 -17.84 -4.29
C PHE A 295 5.62 -17.08 -2.96
N TYR A 296 6.03 -15.82 -2.98
CA TYR A 296 5.84 -14.86 -1.90
C TYR A 296 4.77 -13.87 -2.31
N CYS A 297 3.59 -13.96 -1.72
CA CYS A 297 2.41 -13.17 -2.09
C CYS A 297 1.77 -12.52 -0.87
N VAL A 298 2.59 -11.96 0.02
CA VAL A 298 2.09 -11.35 1.26
C VAL A 298 1.28 -10.11 0.94
N ALA A 299 -0.01 -10.17 1.27
CA ALA A 299 -0.85 -9.00 1.29
C ALA A 299 -0.33 -8.00 2.34
N ASN A 300 -0.29 -6.71 1.99
CA ASN A 300 0.22 -5.68 2.90
C ASN A 300 1.73 -5.80 3.21
N MET A 301 2.56 -6.08 2.20
CA MET A 301 4.03 -6.09 2.37
C MET A 301 4.59 -4.92 3.21
N PRO A 302 4.15 -3.64 3.03
CA PRO A 302 4.65 -2.53 3.82
C PRO A 302 4.44 -2.66 5.34
N GLY A 303 3.51 -3.50 5.78
CA GLY A 303 3.27 -3.79 7.19
C GLY A 303 4.45 -4.45 7.91
N ALA A 304 5.33 -5.15 7.17
CA ALA A 304 6.53 -5.79 7.74
C ALA A 304 7.62 -4.79 8.16
N VAL A 305 7.59 -3.57 7.67
CA VAL A 305 8.55 -2.50 8.00
C VAL A 305 7.80 -1.27 8.55
N PRO A 306 7.09 -1.42 9.67
CA PRO A 306 6.12 -0.43 10.14
C PRO A 306 6.76 0.92 10.45
N HIS A 307 7.98 0.95 10.97
CA HIS A 307 8.72 2.20 11.21
C HIS A 307 8.87 3.00 9.90
N THR A 308 9.47 2.42 8.88
CA THR A 308 9.67 3.08 7.58
C THR A 308 8.34 3.47 6.93
N SER A 309 7.37 2.55 6.96
CA SER A 309 6.06 2.74 6.34
C SER A 309 5.23 3.83 7.02
N THR A 310 5.30 3.95 8.33
CA THR A 310 4.64 5.02 9.08
C THR A 310 5.19 6.39 8.67
N PHE A 311 6.50 6.57 8.65
CA PHE A 311 7.09 7.85 8.21
C PHE A 311 6.77 8.15 6.75
N ALA A 312 6.91 7.18 5.86
CA ALA A 312 6.63 7.36 4.44
C ALA A 312 5.17 7.77 4.19
N LEU A 313 4.22 7.13 4.89
CA LEU A 313 2.80 7.44 4.79
C LEU A 313 2.48 8.81 5.39
N THR A 314 2.89 9.05 6.62
CA THR A 314 2.51 10.26 7.35
C THR A 314 3.09 11.53 6.73
N ASN A 315 4.25 11.47 6.12
CA ASN A 315 4.83 12.59 5.38
C ASN A 315 3.91 13.13 4.28
N VAL A 316 3.10 12.27 3.67
CA VAL A 316 2.18 12.69 2.60
C VAL A 316 0.74 12.89 3.08
N THR A 317 0.31 12.23 4.17
CA THR A 317 -1.07 12.35 4.67
C THR A 317 -1.26 13.53 5.60
N ILE A 318 -0.23 13.95 6.36
CA ILE A 318 -0.33 15.06 7.33
C ILE A 318 -0.78 16.39 6.69
N PRO A 319 -0.29 16.83 5.53
CA PRO A 319 -0.78 18.06 4.93
C PRO A 319 -2.30 18.06 4.71
N TYR A 320 -2.86 16.95 4.24
CA TYR A 320 -4.30 16.78 4.05
C TYR A 320 -5.06 16.71 5.38
N ALA A 321 -4.51 15.99 6.37
CA ALA A 321 -5.11 15.91 7.71
C ALA A 321 -5.17 17.28 8.40
N VAL A 322 -4.13 18.10 8.27
CA VAL A 322 -4.10 19.48 8.78
C VAL A 322 -5.13 20.35 8.06
N GLU A 323 -5.25 20.23 6.74
CA GLU A 323 -6.25 20.97 5.96
C GLU A 323 -7.68 20.60 6.37
N ILE A 324 -7.97 19.31 6.53
CA ILE A 324 -9.27 18.82 7.01
C ILE A 324 -9.51 19.31 8.44
N ALA A 325 -8.51 19.27 9.31
CA ALA A 325 -8.64 19.70 10.70
C ALA A 325 -8.90 21.21 10.83
N ASN A 326 -8.21 22.03 10.01
CA ASN A 326 -8.33 23.49 10.04
C ASN A 326 -9.70 23.98 9.53
N ASN A 327 -10.18 23.42 8.43
CA ASN A 327 -11.28 23.99 7.66
C ASN A 327 -12.56 23.13 7.68
N GLY A 328 -12.47 21.92 8.23
CA GLY A 328 -13.49 20.89 8.08
C GLY A 328 -13.43 20.24 6.69
N TRP A 329 -13.89 18.99 6.61
CA TRP A 329 -13.78 18.20 5.38
C TRP A 329 -14.48 18.83 4.16
N GLN A 330 -15.66 19.49 4.36
CA GLN A 330 -16.41 20.10 3.26
C GLN A 330 -15.62 21.26 2.61
N ALA A 331 -15.02 22.12 3.42
CA ALA A 331 -14.23 23.24 2.88
C ALA A 331 -12.92 22.73 2.27
N ALA A 332 -12.27 21.75 2.87
CA ALA A 332 -11.06 21.13 2.35
C ALA A 332 -11.27 20.52 0.95
N VAL A 333 -12.36 19.75 0.74
CA VAL A 333 -12.64 19.14 -0.56
C VAL A 333 -13.11 20.15 -1.62
N ARG A 334 -13.72 21.27 -1.22
CA ARG A 334 -14.03 22.37 -2.17
C ARG A 334 -12.77 23.09 -2.63
N ALA A 335 -11.77 23.20 -1.76
CA ALA A 335 -10.51 23.85 -2.07
C ALA A 335 -9.56 22.94 -2.88
N ASP A 336 -9.60 21.62 -2.66
CA ASP A 336 -8.76 20.63 -3.34
C ASP A 336 -9.60 19.57 -4.07
N PRO A 337 -9.75 19.69 -5.39
CA PRO A 337 -10.44 18.70 -6.22
C PRO A 337 -9.80 17.29 -6.13
N SER A 338 -8.50 17.20 -5.83
CA SER A 338 -7.83 15.89 -5.68
C SER A 338 -8.28 15.19 -4.40
N LEU A 339 -8.41 15.95 -3.30
CA LEU A 339 -8.95 15.43 -2.04
C LEU A 339 -10.43 15.07 -2.18
N ALA A 340 -11.20 15.81 -2.99
CA ALA A 340 -12.61 15.50 -3.25
C ALA A 340 -12.81 14.09 -3.82
N LEU A 341 -11.89 13.62 -4.68
CA LEU A 341 -11.90 12.25 -5.20
C LEU A 341 -11.61 11.19 -4.11
N GLY A 342 -11.06 11.62 -2.98
CA GLY A 342 -10.85 10.79 -1.80
C GLY A 342 -12.14 10.44 -1.05
N VAL A 343 -13.21 11.25 -1.17
CA VAL A 343 -14.46 11.04 -0.44
C VAL A 343 -15.20 9.84 -1.04
N ASN A 344 -15.34 8.77 -0.28
CA ASN A 344 -15.98 7.53 -0.73
C ASN A 344 -17.37 7.33 -0.14
N VAL A 345 -17.59 7.79 1.10
CA VAL A 345 -18.88 7.68 1.81
C VAL A 345 -19.17 8.99 2.54
N VAL A 346 -20.40 9.47 2.45
CA VAL A 346 -20.92 10.63 3.21
C VAL A 346 -22.36 10.39 3.59
N ALA A 347 -22.70 10.58 4.85
CA ALA A 347 -24.09 10.60 5.35
C ALA A 347 -24.92 9.39 4.89
N GLY A 348 -24.35 8.20 4.87
CA GLY A 348 -25.01 6.98 4.46
C GLY A 348 -25.11 6.74 2.95
N ALA A 349 -24.43 7.54 2.12
CA ALA A 349 -24.38 7.38 0.68
C ALA A 349 -22.95 7.09 0.17
N VAL A 350 -22.83 6.26 -0.86
CA VAL A 350 -21.56 6.04 -1.58
C VAL A 350 -21.40 7.18 -2.59
N THR A 351 -20.24 7.84 -2.58
CA THR A 351 -19.92 8.92 -3.51
C THR A 351 -18.88 8.55 -4.57
N TYR A 352 -18.21 7.40 -4.40
CA TYR A 352 -17.19 6.92 -5.33
C TYR A 352 -17.75 5.82 -6.24
N PRO A 353 -17.93 6.09 -7.56
CA PRO A 353 -18.60 5.17 -8.48
C PRO A 353 -18.03 3.75 -8.54
N PRO A 354 -16.70 3.51 -8.51
CA PRO A 354 -16.16 2.15 -8.55
C PRO A 354 -16.55 1.30 -7.33
N VAL A 355 -16.73 1.91 -6.15
CA VAL A 355 -17.22 1.21 -4.95
C VAL A 355 -18.69 0.85 -5.10
N ALA A 356 -19.50 1.77 -5.61
CA ALA A 356 -20.92 1.53 -5.87
C ALA A 356 -21.11 0.38 -6.87
N GLU A 357 -20.38 0.40 -7.98
CA GLU A 357 -20.40 -0.65 -9.01
C GLU A 357 -20.01 -2.01 -8.44
N ALA A 358 -18.92 -2.09 -7.66
CA ALA A 358 -18.43 -3.34 -7.07
C ALA A 358 -19.49 -4.02 -6.16
N HIS A 359 -20.37 -3.23 -5.55
CA HIS A 359 -21.40 -3.74 -4.63
C HIS A 359 -22.82 -3.72 -5.19
N GLY A 360 -23.01 -3.34 -6.45
CA GLY A 360 -24.34 -3.20 -7.07
C GLY A 360 -25.20 -2.10 -6.43
N MET A 361 -24.55 -1.01 -6.00
CA MET A 361 -25.17 0.18 -5.39
C MET A 361 -25.18 1.35 -6.40
N SER A 362 -25.92 2.42 -6.09
CA SER A 362 -25.87 3.67 -6.82
C SER A 362 -24.91 4.64 -6.12
N ALA A 363 -24.04 5.31 -6.88
CA ALA A 363 -23.27 6.43 -6.38
C ALA A 363 -24.09 7.72 -6.42
N VAL A 364 -23.86 8.60 -5.45
CA VAL A 364 -24.42 9.97 -5.38
C VAL A 364 -23.29 10.95 -5.72
N GLU A 365 -23.58 11.96 -6.51
CA GLU A 365 -22.60 13.01 -6.79
C GLU A 365 -22.20 13.74 -5.51
N LEU A 366 -20.89 13.88 -5.27
CA LEU A 366 -20.38 14.52 -4.06
C LEU A 366 -20.95 15.95 -3.88
N ALA A 367 -21.14 16.69 -4.98
CA ALA A 367 -21.69 18.05 -4.95
C ALA A 367 -23.13 18.13 -4.41
N GLU A 368 -23.89 17.03 -4.43
CA GLU A 368 -25.25 16.99 -3.90
C GLU A 368 -25.29 16.84 -2.37
N VAL A 369 -24.21 16.26 -1.79
CA VAL A 369 -24.10 16.01 -0.34
C VAL A 369 -23.19 17.00 0.39
N VAL A 370 -22.31 17.70 -0.33
CA VAL A 370 -21.48 18.78 0.20
C VAL A 370 -22.23 20.11 0.06
N ARG A 371 -23.10 20.42 1.01
CA ARG A 371 -23.80 21.70 1.08
C ARG A 371 -23.02 22.73 1.88
#